data_a4213d1378bebf8d5f292a2447db5fbd
#
_entry.id   a4213d1378bebf8d5f292a2447db5fbd
#
_cell.length_a   1.000
_cell.length_b   1.000
_cell.length_c   1.000
_cell.angle_alpha   90.00
_cell.angle_beta   90.00
_cell.angle_gamma   90.00
#
_symmetry.space_group_name_H-M   'P 1'
#
loop_
_entity.id
_entity.type
_entity.pdbx_description
1 polymer ?
#
loop_
_entity_poly.entity_id
_entity_poly.type
_entity_poly.pdbx_seq_one_letter_code
_entity_poly.pdbx_strand_id
1 'polypeptide(L)'
;MIQIPIVLATIIYNQILFSKINGNIYLATFGGGLNKAIQDNNGNLLFQAYTTQNHLPANVILSIEEDNKGNLWLATEEELCKFNPSTKEVITYSSWDLPTYFKFNEGEALHTPNNYLLFNTFKGALYFHPDSIRNSEYIPPIVFTQFQSGEKIITPSDSSLIHKNIDDIYQITLPHHQNAFNIQFAALDMKNHDNLFYAYRLDGFETNWNYIGQERSANYTNLPKGHYILKVRSTNSDGIWVDNTRSIDITVLPSFWETPWAYLLYTLLISVIIFITSYILFVIYRLKHKVSIEQEISDIKLRFLQIYLTNFVLHLH
;
A
#
# COMPACT_ATOMS: atom_id res chain seq x y z
N MET A 1 -15.65 -17.56 2.15
CA MET A 1 -15.74 -19.01 1.78
C MET A 1 -16.59 -19.09 0.53
N ILE A 2 -15.97 -19.18 -0.65
CA ILE A 2 -16.70 -19.28 -1.92
C ILE A 2 -16.99 -20.76 -2.11
N GLN A 3 -18.24 -21.16 -1.90
CA GLN A 3 -18.71 -22.48 -2.30
C GLN A 3 -18.79 -22.52 -3.82
N ILE A 4 -17.89 -23.25 -4.46
CA ILE A 4 -18.02 -23.60 -5.88
C ILE A 4 -18.78 -24.91 -5.92
N PRO A 5 -20.02 -24.93 -6.43
CA PRO A 5 -20.73 -26.19 -6.61
C PRO A 5 -19.98 -27.05 -7.62
N ILE A 6 -19.96 -28.36 -7.36
CA ILE A 6 -19.26 -29.38 -8.12
C ILE A 6 -19.67 -29.33 -9.58
N VAL A 7 -18.76 -28.90 -10.45
CA VAL A 7 -18.73 -29.36 -11.83
C VAL A 7 -17.54 -30.29 -11.95
N LEU A 8 -17.69 -31.51 -11.46
CA LEU A 8 -16.66 -32.56 -11.54
C LEU A 8 -16.40 -33.03 -12.97
N ALA A 9 -17.12 -32.49 -13.96
CA ALA A 9 -17.03 -32.96 -15.36
C ALA A 9 -15.82 -32.40 -16.14
N THR A 10 -14.99 -31.51 -15.56
CA THR A 10 -13.95 -30.84 -16.36
C THR A 10 -12.63 -30.59 -15.65
N ILE A 11 -12.40 -31.10 -14.44
CA ILE A 11 -11.09 -30.97 -13.79
C ILE A 11 -10.24 -32.17 -14.20
N ILE A 12 -9.31 -31.93 -15.10
CA ILE A 12 -8.24 -32.90 -15.40
C ILE A 12 -7.31 -32.90 -14.18
N TYR A 13 -7.26 -34.04 -13.50
CA TYR A 13 -6.33 -34.23 -12.39
C TYR A 13 -5.14 -35.09 -12.85
N ASN A 14 -3.96 -34.77 -12.35
CA ASN A 14 -2.72 -35.51 -12.65
C ASN A 14 -2.46 -36.58 -11.59
N GLN A 15 -2.77 -36.31 -10.32
CA GLN A 15 -2.56 -37.27 -9.24
C GLN A 15 -3.56 -37.00 -8.10
N ILE A 16 -3.95 -38.09 -7.42
CA ILE A 16 -4.76 -38.07 -6.19
C ILE A 16 -3.91 -38.57 -5.05
N LEU A 17 -3.85 -37.82 -3.95
CA LEU A 17 -3.14 -38.17 -2.73
C LEU A 17 -4.13 -38.39 -1.59
N PHE A 18 -4.01 -39.54 -0.93
CA PHE A 18 -4.66 -39.80 0.35
C PHE A 18 -3.65 -39.51 1.47
N SER A 19 -3.88 -38.46 2.21
CA SER A 19 -3.00 -38.11 3.33
C SER A 19 -3.06 -39.17 4.42
N LYS A 20 -1.91 -39.71 4.76
CA LYS A 20 -1.77 -40.70 5.83
C LYS A 20 -1.82 -40.05 7.22
N ILE A 21 -1.56 -38.76 7.31
CA ILE A 21 -1.44 -38.02 8.58
C ILE A 21 -2.79 -37.45 9.01
N ASN A 22 -3.52 -36.82 8.07
CA ASN A 22 -4.76 -36.13 8.39
C ASN A 22 -6.04 -36.74 7.78
N GLY A 23 -5.90 -37.82 6.99
CA GLY A 23 -7.01 -38.52 6.33
C GLY A 23 -7.70 -37.76 5.22
N ASN A 24 -7.20 -36.58 4.83
CA ASN A 24 -7.77 -35.78 3.76
C ASN A 24 -7.37 -36.29 2.37
N ILE A 25 -8.18 -35.99 1.40
CA ILE A 25 -7.90 -36.28 -0.03
C ILE A 25 -7.53 -34.99 -0.71
N TYR A 26 -6.41 -35.03 -1.45
CA TYR A 26 -5.91 -33.92 -2.26
C TYR A 26 -5.78 -34.32 -3.71
N LEU A 27 -6.12 -33.40 -4.61
CA LEU A 27 -6.02 -33.58 -6.05
C LEU A 27 -5.05 -32.55 -6.63
N ALA A 28 -4.01 -33.03 -7.28
CA ALA A 28 -3.14 -32.22 -8.14
C ALA A 28 -3.82 -32.07 -9.50
N THR A 29 -4.08 -30.84 -9.95
CA THR A 29 -4.89 -30.61 -11.15
C THR A 29 -4.14 -29.83 -12.21
N PHE A 30 -4.54 -30.02 -13.47
CA PHE A 30 -4.03 -29.28 -14.61
C PHE A 30 -4.83 -27.98 -14.79
N GLY A 31 -4.40 -26.89 -14.11
CA GLY A 31 -4.99 -25.56 -14.21
C GLY A 31 -5.90 -25.14 -13.05
N GLY A 32 -6.35 -26.06 -12.18
CA GLY A 32 -7.18 -25.77 -11.00
C GLY A 32 -6.43 -25.68 -9.69
N GLY A 33 -5.09 -25.76 -9.69
CA GLY A 33 -4.26 -25.77 -8.48
C GLY A 33 -4.35 -27.07 -7.68
N LEU A 34 -4.12 -26.97 -6.37
CA LEU A 34 -4.30 -28.04 -5.42
C LEU A 34 -5.73 -28.00 -4.87
N ASN A 35 -6.47 -29.12 -4.98
CA ASN A 35 -7.83 -29.22 -4.50
C ASN A 35 -7.91 -30.19 -3.31
N LYS A 36 -8.43 -29.72 -2.17
CA LYS A 36 -8.75 -30.55 -1.02
C LYS A 36 -10.21 -30.97 -1.06
N ALA A 37 -10.48 -32.27 -1.01
CA ALA A 37 -11.84 -32.76 -0.87
C ALA A 37 -12.35 -32.56 0.57
N ILE A 38 -13.57 -32.04 0.69
CA ILE A 38 -14.27 -31.80 1.95
C ILE A 38 -15.65 -32.44 1.83
N GLN A 39 -16.10 -33.14 2.85
CA GLN A 39 -17.47 -33.67 2.88
C GLN A 39 -18.38 -32.69 3.61
N ASP A 40 -19.50 -32.31 2.99
CA ASP A 40 -20.51 -31.50 3.66
C ASP A 40 -21.36 -32.32 4.64
N ASN A 41 -22.24 -31.65 5.39
CA ASN A 41 -23.12 -32.29 6.36
C ASN A 41 -24.14 -33.25 5.71
N ASN A 42 -24.33 -33.20 4.40
CA ASN A 42 -25.22 -34.01 3.63
C ASN A 42 -24.51 -35.20 2.96
N GLY A 43 -23.21 -35.35 3.17
CA GLY A 43 -22.39 -36.39 2.53
C GLY A 43 -21.90 -36.07 1.14
N ASN A 44 -22.14 -34.84 0.61
CA ASN A 44 -21.64 -34.44 -0.70
C ASN A 44 -20.17 -34.02 -0.61
N LEU A 45 -19.38 -34.34 -1.66
CA LEU A 45 -18.02 -33.90 -1.80
C LEU A 45 -17.99 -32.48 -2.33
N LEU A 46 -17.32 -31.61 -1.60
CA LEU A 46 -16.95 -30.25 -1.98
C LEU A 46 -15.45 -30.18 -2.16
N PHE A 47 -14.96 -29.26 -3.00
CA PHE A 47 -13.53 -29.05 -3.20
C PHE A 47 -13.13 -27.65 -2.78
N GLN A 48 -12.11 -27.58 -1.94
CA GLN A 48 -11.44 -26.32 -1.60
C GLN A 48 -10.18 -26.22 -2.46
N ALA A 49 -10.16 -25.25 -3.39
CA ALA A 49 -9.04 -25.02 -4.27
C ALA A 49 -8.01 -24.08 -3.61
N TYR A 50 -6.74 -24.39 -3.77
CA TYR A 50 -5.59 -23.54 -3.53
C TYR A 50 -4.93 -23.26 -4.87
N THR A 51 -4.73 -21.99 -5.18
CA THR A 51 -4.28 -21.50 -6.48
C THR A 51 -3.16 -20.46 -6.32
N THR A 52 -2.74 -19.83 -7.40
CA THR A 52 -1.83 -18.67 -7.35
C THR A 52 -2.39 -17.52 -6.51
N GLN A 53 -3.70 -17.40 -6.34
CA GLN A 53 -4.32 -16.45 -5.40
C GLN A 53 -4.05 -16.79 -3.92
N ASN A 54 -3.69 -18.05 -3.64
CA ASN A 54 -3.28 -18.53 -2.32
C ASN A 54 -1.76 -18.75 -2.24
N HIS A 55 -1.01 -18.05 -3.08
CA HIS A 55 0.46 -18.07 -3.15
C HIS A 55 1.09 -19.36 -3.66
N LEU A 56 0.34 -20.26 -4.31
CA LEU A 56 0.97 -21.34 -5.06
C LEU A 56 1.73 -20.76 -6.25
N PRO A 57 2.88 -21.37 -6.64
CA PRO A 57 3.69 -20.87 -7.75
C PRO A 57 2.98 -20.99 -9.11
N ALA A 58 2.14 -22.02 -9.28
CA ALA A 58 1.37 -22.24 -10.50
C ALA A 58 0.03 -22.93 -10.20
N ASN A 59 -0.91 -22.82 -11.15
CA ASN A 59 -2.19 -23.54 -11.10
C ASN A 59 -2.11 -24.94 -11.75
N VAL A 60 -1.02 -25.25 -12.44
CA VAL A 60 -0.72 -26.57 -12.97
C VAL A 60 0.15 -27.31 -11.98
N ILE A 61 -0.40 -28.33 -11.34
CA ILE A 61 0.31 -29.21 -10.41
C ILE A 61 0.47 -30.57 -11.11
N LEU A 62 1.71 -30.94 -11.39
CA LEU A 62 2.04 -32.16 -12.13
C LEU A 62 2.01 -33.41 -11.23
N SER A 63 2.51 -33.29 -10.00
CA SER A 63 2.51 -34.38 -9.02
C SER A 63 2.49 -33.86 -7.59
N ILE A 64 2.10 -34.74 -6.67
CA ILE A 64 1.95 -34.42 -5.24
C ILE A 64 2.40 -35.59 -4.38
N GLU A 65 3.10 -35.32 -3.30
CA GLU A 65 3.43 -36.31 -2.28
C GLU A 65 3.47 -35.70 -0.88
N GLU A 66 3.21 -36.52 0.17
CA GLU A 66 3.20 -36.08 1.56
C GLU A 66 4.47 -36.53 2.29
N ASP A 67 5.10 -35.63 3.03
CA ASP A 67 6.20 -35.98 3.92
C ASP A 67 5.71 -36.48 5.30
N ASN A 68 6.63 -37.03 6.11
CA ASN A 68 6.31 -37.55 7.44
C ASN A 68 5.82 -36.48 8.44
N LYS A 69 5.90 -35.18 8.09
CA LYS A 69 5.41 -34.05 8.91
C LYS A 69 4.05 -33.54 8.45
N GLY A 70 3.48 -34.13 7.39
CA GLY A 70 2.18 -33.74 6.83
C GLY A 70 2.23 -32.54 5.91
N ASN A 71 3.42 -32.13 5.46
CA ASN A 71 3.54 -31.14 4.41
C ASN A 71 3.35 -31.83 3.05
N LEU A 72 2.66 -31.14 2.16
CA LEU A 72 2.47 -31.59 0.78
C LEU A 72 3.56 -30.98 -0.11
N TRP A 73 4.24 -31.84 -0.82
CA TRP A 73 5.23 -31.45 -1.83
C TRP A 73 4.59 -31.51 -3.20
N LEU A 74 4.58 -30.40 -3.91
CA LEU A 74 3.88 -30.21 -5.17
C LEU A 74 4.93 -29.90 -6.25
N ALA A 75 4.93 -30.64 -7.34
CA ALA A 75 5.74 -30.29 -8.51
C ALA A 75 4.87 -29.52 -9.51
N THR A 76 5.35 -28.38 -9.94
CA THR A 76 4.87 -27.63 -11.10
C THR A 76 5.83 -27.91 -12.29
N GLU A 77 5.70 -27.21 -13.41
CA GLU A 77 6.63 -27.42 -14.54
C GLU A 77 8.09 -27.06 -14.20
N GLU A 78 8.30 -25.98 -13.44
CA GLU A 78 9.63 -25.40 -13.19
C GLU A 78 10.01 -25.32 -11.72
N GLU A 79 9.09 -25.59 -10.81
CA GLU A 79 9.28 -25.34 -9.37
C GLU A 79 8.77 -26.52 -8.54
N LEU A 80 9.44 -26.74 -7.41
CA LEU A 80 8.96 -27.62 -6.34
C LEU A 80 8.40 -26.75 -5.21
N CYS A 81 7.19 -27.06 -4.78
CA CYS A 81 6.51 -26.30 -3.74
C CYS A 81 6.24 -27.18 -2.52
N LYS A 82 6.53 -26.68 -1.32
CA LYS A 82 6.14 -27.27 -0.05
C LYS A 82 4.94 -26.50 0.49
N PHE A 83 3.82 -27.17 0.65
CA PHE A 83 2.59 -26.61 1.19
C PHE A 83 2.27 -27.23 2.54
N ASN A 84 2.03 -26.41 3.57
CA ASN A 84 1.56 -26.88 4.86
C ASN A 84 0.04 -26.72 4.94
N PRO A 85 -0.75 -27.83 4.99
CA PRO A 85 -2.20 -27.75 4.98
C PRO A 85 -2.81 -27.09 6.23
N SER A 86 -2.08 -27.10 7.36
CA SER A 86 -2.56 -26.56 8.64
C SER A 86 -2.35 -25.06 8.75
N THR A 87 -1.16 -24.56 8.40
CA THR A 87 -0.81 -23.13 8.44
C THR A 87 -1.14 -22.41 7.13
N LYS A 88 -1.34 -23.17 6.02
CA LYS A 88 -1.47 -22.68 4.63
C LYS A 88 -0.23 -21.97 4.12
N GLU A 89 0.88 -22.19 4.75
CA GLU A 89 2.17 -21.66 4.34
C GLU A 89 2.66 -22.38 3.07
N VAL A 90 3.19 -21.60 2.15
CA VAL A 90 3.73 -22.05 0.85
C VAL A 90 5.20 -21.64 0.79
N ILE A 91 6.08 -22.60 0.53
CA ILE A 91 7.51 -22.35 0.28
C ILE A 91 7.82 -22.92 -1.10
N THR A 92 8.35 -22.10 -1.98
CA THR A 92 8.67 -22.47 -3.36
C THR A 92 10.18 -22.61 -3.53
N TYR A 93 10.61 -23.72 -4.12
CA TYR A 93 11.98 -24.00 -4.48
C TYR A 93 12.09 -24.01 -6.01
N SER A 94 12.82 -23.07 -6.54
CA SER A 94 13.08 -22.99 -7.98
C SER A 94 14.24 -23.92 -8.37
N SER A 95 14.45 -24.09 -9.67
CA SER A 95 15.58 -24.88 -10.19
C SER A 95 16.96 -24.35 -9.75
N TRP A 96 17.05 -23.09 -9.31
CA TRP A 96 18.27 -22.47 -8.78
C TRP A 96 18.57 -22.89 -7.33
N ASP A 97 17.56 -23.30 -6.59
CA ASP A 97 17.66 -23.76 -5.20
C ASP A 97 18.08 -25.23 -5.10
N LEU A 98 18.03 -25.92 -6.21
CA LEU A 98 18.28 -27.35 -6.31
C LEU A 98 19.58 -27.61 -7.08
N PRO A 99 20.27 -28.73 -6.85
CA PRO A 99 21.64 -28.97 -7.36
C PRO A 99 21.79 -28.96 -8.88
N THR A 100 20.68 -29.09 -9.63
CA THR A 100 20.68 -29.11 -11.10
C THR A 100 19.39 -28.49 -11.63
N TYR A 101 19.50 -27.77 -12.76
CA TYR A 101 18.33 -27.30 -13.49
C TYR A 101 17.54 -28.47 -14.05
N PHE A 102 16.25 -28.57 -13.70
CA PHE A 102 15.35 -29.57 -14.23
C PHE A 102 13.92 -28.98 -14.36
N LYS A 103 13.21 -29.52 -15.31
CA LYS A 103 11.76 -29.34 -15.43
C LYS A 103 11.08 -30.61 -14.99
N PHE A 104 10.03 -30.46 -14.21
CA PHE A 104 9.23 -31.59 -13.78
C PHE A 104 8.37 -32.10 -14.96
N ASN A 105 8.04 -33.37 -14.92
CA ASN A 105 7.20 -34.03 -15.88
C ASN A 105 6.01 -34.68 -15.18
N GLU A 106 4.94 -34.91 -15.94
CA GLU A 106 3.80 -35.66 -15.43
C GLU A 106 4.20 -37.05 -14.95
N GLY A 107 3.55 -37.53 -13.91
CA GLY A 107 3.76 -38.82 -13.33
C GLY A 107 3.60 -38.80 -11.82
N GLU A 108 3.34 -39.96 -11.24
CA GLU A 108 3.18 -40.07 -9.80
C GLU A 108 4.46 -39.79 -9.05
N ALA A 109 4.38 -38.95 -8.03
CA ALA A 109 5.46 -38.83 -7.05
C ALA A 109 5.43 -40.02 -6.09
N LEU A 110 6.58 -40.36 -5.52
CA LEU A 110 6.72 -41.52 -4.63
C LEU A 110 7.35 -41.10 -3.30
N HIS A 111 6.82 -41.67 -2.22
CA HIS A 111 7.38 -41.56 -0.88
C HIS A 111 7.96 -42.92 -0.45
N THR A 112 9.26 -42.94 -0.21
CA THR A 112 9.97 -44.17 0.22
C THR A 112 9.83 -44.38 1.73
N PRO A 113 9.99 -45.64 2.22
CA PRO A 113 9.93 -45.93 3.67
C PRO A 113 10.95 -45.12 4.52
N ASN A 114 12.07 -44.73 3.92
CA ASN A 114 13.09 -43.92 4.59
C ASN A 114 12.87 -42.41 4.48
N ASN A 115 11.64 -41.96 4.21
CA ASN A 115 11.25 -40.56 4.08
C ASN A 115 11.94 -39.79 2.96
N TYR A 116 12.37 -40.48 1.89
CA TYR A 116 12.77 -39.80 0.68
C TYR A 116 11.58 -39.64 -0.26
N LEU A 117 11.52 -38.47 -0.91
CA LEU A 117 10.55 -38.15 -1.94
C LEU A 117 11.21 -38.24 -3.31
N LEU A 118 10.46 -38.71 -4.29
CA LEU A 118 10.91 -38.85 -5.66
C LEU A 118 9.86 -38.22 -6.59
N PHE A 119 10.31 -37.28 -7.42
CA PHE A 119 9.50 -36.58 -8.41
C PHE A 119 10.07 -36.76 -9.80
N ASN A 120 9.22 -37.00 -10.79
CA ASN A 120 9.63 -37.17 -12.18
C ASN A 120 10.07 -35.87 -12.81
N THR A 121 11.16 -35.93 -13.58
CA THR A 121 11.67 -34.81 -14.37
C THR A 121 11.94 -35.29 -15.81
N PHE A 122 12.05 -34.37 -16.77
CA PHE A 122 12.39 -34.71 -18.16
C PHE A 122 13.76 -35.37 -18.32
N LYS A 123 14.65 -35.24 -17.34
CA LYS A 123 16.01 -35.81 -17.39
C LYS A 123 16.27 -36.91 -16.37
N GLY A 124 15.21 -37.47 -15.78
CA GLY A 124 15.32 -38.49 -14.75
C GLY A 124 14.37 -38.24 -13.58
N ALA A 125 14.85 -38.35 -12.36
CA ALA A 125 14.02 -38.09 -11.18
C ALA A 125 14.77 -37.22 -10.14
N LEU A 126 14.07 -36.32 -9.52
CA LEU A 126 14.52 -35.63 -8.34
C LEU A 126 14.27 -36.51 -7.11
N TYR A 127 15.32 -36.87 -6.41
CA TYR A 127 15.27 -37.72 -5.23
C TYR A 127 15.93 -37.00 -4.05
N PHE A 128 15.17 -36.74 -2.98
CA PHE A 128 15.66 -35.97 -1.82
C PHE A 128 14.97 -36.38 -0.53
N HIS A 129 15.63 -36.13 0.59
CA HIS A 129 15.00 -36.20 1.90
C HIS A 129 14.43 -34.84 2.28
N PRO A 130 13.13 -34.71 2.65
CA PRO A 130 12.48 -33.42 2.98
C PRO A 130 13.24 -32.58 4.00
N ASP A 131 13.85 -33.23 5.02
CA ASP A 131 14.60 -32.53 6.06
C ASP A 131 16.01 -32.06 5.60
N SER A 132 16.46 -32.49 4.41
CA SER A 132 17.73 -32.01 3.83
C SER A 132 17.55 -30.65 3.14
N ILE A 133 16.32 -30.31 2.77
CA ILE A 133 16.01 -29.01 2.21
C ILE A 133 15.84 -28.02 3.36
N ARG A 134 16.85 -27.20 3.56
CA ARG A 134 16.83 -26.17 4.61
C ARG A 134 16.41 -24.84 4.01
N ASN A 135 15.52 -24.14 4.72
CA ASN A 135 15.21 -22.76 4.40
C ASN A 135 16.47 -21.90 4.58
N SER A 136 16.60 -20.89 3.76
CA SER A 136 17.67 -19.92 3.89
C SER A 136 17.51 -19.16 5.21
N GLU A 137 18.54 -19.17 6.05
CA GLU A 137 18.64 -18.33 7.24
C GLU A 137 19.13 -16.91 6.88
N TYR A 138 19.45 -16.68 5.61
CA TYR A 138 19.96 -15.40 5.15
C TYR A 138 18.87 -14.34 5.19
N ILE A 139 19.19 -13.23 5.84
CA ILE A 139 18.34 -12.04 5.94
C ILE A 139 18.89 -11.01 4.94
N PRO A 140 18.30 -10.85 3.74
CA PRO A 140 18.82 -9.94 2.74
C PRO A 140 18.65 -8.48 3.21
N PRO A 141 19.73 -7.68 3.26
CA PRO A 141 19.60 -6.26 3.53
C PRO A 141 18.86 -5.55 2.40
N ILE A 142 18.00 -4.59 2.77
CA ILE A 142 17.30 -3.75 1.80
C ILE A 142 18.11 -2.48 1.56
N VAL A 143 18.29 -2.12 0.30
CA VAL A 143 18.93 -0.89 -0.17
C VAL A 143 17.96 -0.06 -0.97
N PHE A 144 18.03 1.26 -0.84
CA PHE A 144 17.34 2.20 -1.70
C PHE A 144 18.18 2.45 -2.95
N THR A 145 17.60 2.22 -4.14
CA THR A 145 18.35 2.27 -5.41
C THR A 145 18.15 3.55 -6.17
N GLN A 146 16.95 4.15 -6.08
CA GLN A 146 16.62 5.37 -6.82
C GLN A 146 15.58 6.19 -6.07
N PHE A 147 15.71 7.50 -6.16
CA PHE A 147 14.72 8.47 -5.71
C PHE A 147 14.27 9.35 -6.87
N GLN A 148 12.97 9.48 -7.03
CA GLN A 148 12.35 10.33 -8.05
C GLN A 148 11.36 11.27 -7.38
N SER A 149 11.38 12.54 -7.74
CA SER A 149 10.40 13.54 -7.30
C SER A 149 9.66 14.09 -8.52
N GLY A 150 8.35 13.86 -8.56
CA GLY A 150 7.57 14.07 -9.78
C GLY A 150 8.06 13.18 -10.92
N GLU A 151 8.36 13.78 -12.07
CA GLU A 151 8.89 13.05 -13.26
C GLU A 151 10.42 12.98 -13.30
N LYS A 152 11.12 13.63 -12.36
CA LYS A 152 12.57 13.77 -12.40
C LYS A 152 13.26 12.80 -11.43
N ILE A 153 14.19 12.01 -11.96
CA ILE A 153 15.14 11.25 -11.16
C ILE A 153 16.10 12.21 -10.49
N ILE A 154 16.23 12.12 -9.17
CA ILE A 154 17.09 12.97 -8.36
C ILE A 154 18.42 12.26 -8.13
N THR A 155 19.49 12.87 -8.61
CA THR A 155 20.85 12.41 -8.40
C THR A 155 21.57 13.26 -7.36
N PRO A 156 22.56 12.72 -6.63
CA PRO A 156 23.33 13.49 -5.66
C PRO A 156 24.00 14.72 -6.30
N SER A 157 23.68 15.91 -5.78
CA SER A 157 24.36 17.16 -6.16
C SER A 157 24.11 18.22 -5.08
N ASP A 158 24.92 19.26 -5.04
CA ASP A 158 24.78 20.34 -4.05
C ASP A 158 23.49 21.17 -4.21
N SER A 159 22.86 21.09 -5.39
CA SER A 159 21.61 21.81 -5.69
C SER A 159 20.37 20.93 -5.69
N SER A 160 20.51 19.64 -5.40
CA SER A 160 19.41 18.67 -5.39
C SER A 160 18.79 18.47 -4.01
N LEU A 161 17.64 17.81 -3.96
CA LEU A 161 16.97 17.41 -2.72
C LEU A 161 17.79 16.43 -1.90
N ILE A 162 18.77 15.77 -2.50
CA ILE A 162 19.66 14.81 -1.87
C ILE A 162 21.13 15.19 -2.18
N HIS A 163 21.98 15.09 -1.18
CA HIS A 163 23.41 15.43 -1.27
C HIS A 163 24.33 14.21 -1.31
N LYS A 164 23.77 13.03 -1.06
CA LYS A 164 24.44 11.74 -1.06
C LYS A 164 23.62 10.73 -1.86
N ASN A 165 24.17 9.52 -2.04
CA ASN A 165 23.41 8.41 -2.60
C ASN A 165 22.17 8.15 -1.72
N ILE A 166 21.05 7.82 -2.34
CA ILE A 166 19.77 7.61 -1.62
C ILE A 166 19.89 6.59 -0.48
N ASP A 167 20.73 5.57 -0.65
CA ASP A 167 20.95 4.54 0.37
C ASP A 167 21.70 5.05 1.61
N ASP A 168 22.51 6.11 1.45
CA ASP A 168 23.27 6.74 2.54
C ASP A 168 22.49 7.84 3.26
N ILE A 169 21.22 8.06 2.87
CA ILE A 169 20.38 9.13 3.41
C ILE A 169 19.35 8.52 4.35
N TYR A 170 19.18 9.15 5.52
CA TYR A 170 18.16 8.76 6.50
C TYR A 170 16.94 9.69 6.49
N GLN A 171 17.08 10.87 5.89
CA GLN A 171 16.02 11.88 5.85
C GLN A 171 15.99 12.63 4.53
N ILE A 172 14.78 12.82 3.98
CA ILE A 172 14.50 13.63 2.79
C ILE A 172 13.49 14.72 3.17
N THR A 173 13.77 15.96 2.74
CA THR A 173 12.83 17.08 2.91
C THR A 173 12.31 17.51 1.56
N LEU A 174 10.99 17.40 1.38
CA LEU A 174 10.28 17.76 0.16
C LEU A 174 9.63 19.13 0.31
N PRO A 175 9.86 20.07 -0.62
CA PRO A 175 9.09 21.30 -0.67
C PRO A 175 7.63 21.00 -1.05
N HIS A 176 6.69 21.84 -0.65
CA HIS A 176 5.26 21.63 -0.87
C HIS A 176 4.88 21.35 -2.33
N HIS A 177 5.56 21.99 -3.29
CA HIS A 177 5.29 21.82 -4.71
C HIS A 177 5.87 20.51 -5.31
N GLN A 178 6.64 19.76 -4.53
CA GLN A 178 7.23 18.46 -4.90
C GLN A 178 6.80 17.36 -3.92
N ASN A 179 5.52 17.35 -3.56
CA ASN A 179 4.93 16.41 -2.61
C ASN A 179 4.55 15.04 -3.20
N ALA A 180 5.06 14.74 -4.39
CA ALA A 180 4.97 13.44 -5.05
C ALA A 180 6.37 12.84 -5.19
N PHE A 181 6.53 11.56 -4.81
CA PHE A 181 7.79 10.87 -4.94
C PHE A 181 7.61 9.38 -5.25
N ASN A 182 8.64 8.82 -5.85
CA ASN A 182 8.84 7.38 -6.00
C ASN A 182 10.20 7.00 -5.42
N ILE A 183 10.24 5.97 -4.59
CA ILE A 183 11.47 5.38 -4.09
C ILE A 183 11.54 3.94 -4.58
N GLN A 184 12.62 3.62 -5.29
CA GLN A 184 12.93 2.25 -5.67
C GLN A 184 13.87 1.62 -4.65
N PHE A 185 13.70 0.32 -4.44
CA PHE A 185 14.47 -0.45 -3.47
C PHE A 185 14.74 -1.87 -3.99
N ALA A 186 15.72 -2.52 -3.41
CA ALA A 186 16.04 -3.91 -3.68
C ALA A 186 16.52 -4.60 -2.41
N ALA A 187 16.14 -5.85 -2.21
CA ALA A 187 16.77 -6.73 -1.25
C ALA A 187 18.01 -7.38 -1.90
N LEU A 188 19.15 -7.36 -1.21
CA LEU A 188 20.39 -7.92 -1.72
C LEU A 188 20.46 -9.41 -1.41
N ASP A 189 19.75 -10.21 -2.20
CA ASP A 189 19.84 -11.65 -2.21
C ASP A 189 20.36 -12.12 -3.59
N MET A 190 21.49 -12.81 -3.60
CA MET A 190 22.13 -13.27 -4.85
C MET A 190 21.64 -14.64 -5.30
N LYS A 191 20.83 -15.32 -4.47
CA LYS A 191 20.44 -16.70 -4.74
C LYS A 191 19.29 -16.79 -5.74
N ASN A 192 18.19 -16.07 -5.50
CA ASN A 192 17.03 -16.08 -6.39
C ASN A 192 16.26 -14.76 -6.31
N HIS A 193 16.38 -13.94 -7.34
CA HIS A 193 15.71 -12.64 -7.41
C HIS A 193 14.21 -12.72 -7.70
N ASP A 194 13.75 -13.84 -8.27
CA ASP A 194 12.37 -13.99 -8.74
C ASP A 194 11.40 -14.39 -7.62
N ASN A 195 11.94 -14.82 -6.47
CA ASN A 195 11.13 -15.19 -5.29
C ASN A 195 11.13 -14.13 -4.18
N LEU A 196 11.65 -12.93 -4.45
CA LEU A 196 11.63 -11.85 -3.49
C LEU A 196 10.34 -11.06 -3.57
N PHE A 197 9.56 -11.08 -2.49
CA PHE A 197 8.34 -10.31 -2.33
C PHE A 197 8.59 -9.13 -1.41
N TYR A 198 7.95 -8.01 -1.70
CA TYR A 198 8.14 -6.77 -0.97
C TYR A 198 6.84 -6.26 -0.36
N ALA A 199 6.99 -5.55 0.75
CA ALA A 199 5.91 -4.75 1.31
C ALA A 199 6.49 -3.43 1.82
N TYR A 200 5.70 -2.35 1.68
CA TYR A 200 6.06 -1.06 2.24
C TYR A 200 4.89 -0.44 2.99
N ARG A 201 5.19 0.52 3.86
CA ARG A 201 4.21 1.31 4.61
C ARG A 201 4.79 2.69 4.89
N LEU A 202 3.97 3.73 4.73
CA LEU A 202 4.31 5.08 5.10
C LEU A 202 3.66 5.43 6.45
N ASP A 203 4.42 5.29 7.54
CA ASP A 203 3.96 5.63 8.88
C ASP A 203 3.63 7.14 8.95
N GLY A 204 2.50 7.49 9.54
CA GLY A 204 1.94 8.84 9.55
C GLY A 204 0.91 9.09 8.43
N PHE A 205 0.84 8.21 7.41
CA PHE A 205 -0.14 8.27 6.33
C PHE A 205 -0.98 7.00 6.24
N GLU A 206 -0.36 5.84 6.44
CA GLU A 206 -0.98 4.51 6.35
C GLU A 206 -0.85 3.74 7.66
N THR A 207 -1.81 2.84 7.93
CA THR A 207 -1.79 1.96 9.09
C THR A 207 -1.35 0.54 8.73
N ASN A 208 -1.62 0.08 7.51
CA ASN A 208 -1.38 -1.28 7.04
C ASN A 208 -0.18 -1.35 6.09
N TRP A 209 0.40 -2.54 5.98
CA TRP A 209 1.41 -2.83 4.98
C TRP A 209 0.78 -3.01 3.60
N ASN A 210 1.37 -2.38 2.59
CA ASN A 210 1.06 -2.58 1.18
C ASN A 210 1.95 -3.70 0.64
N TYR A 211 1.36 -4.85 0.36
CA TYR A 211 2.06 -6.00 -0.22
C TYR A 211 2.02 -5.86 -1.74
N ILE A 212 3.18 -5.67 -2.36
CA ILE A 212 3.33 -5.34 -3.78
C ILE A 212 3.91 -6.47 -4.63
N GLY A 213 4.03 -7.67 -4.05
CA GLY A 213 4.62 -8.79 -4.78
C GLY A 213 6.11 -8.56 -5.08
N GLN A 214 6.50 -8.76 -6.31
CA GLN A 214 7.88 -8.58 -6.80
C GLN A 214 8.20 -7.15 -7.22
N GLU A 215 7.23 -6.26 -7.19
CA GLU A 215 7.43 -4.84 -7.50
C GLU A 215 8.39 -4.21 -6.48
N ARG A 216 9.29 -3.32 -6.95
CA ARG A 216 10.40 -2.76 -6.17
C ARG A 216 10.29 -1.25 -6.04
N SER A 217 9.08 -0.71 -5.98
CA SER A 217 8.87 0.73 -5.90
C SER A 217 7.71 1.10 -4.99
N ALA A 218 7.90 2.18 -4.23
CA ALA A 218 6.86 2.82 -3.44
C ALA A 218 6.53 4.19 -4.05
N ASN A 219 5.29 4.35 -4.51
CA ASN A 219 4.79 5.55 -5.14
C ASN A 219 3.83 6.30 -4.24
N TYR A 220 4.08 7.58 -4.01
CA TYR A 220 3.17 8.47 -3.29
C TYR A 220 2.95 9.75 -4.08
N THR A 221 1.70 10.18 -4.16
CA THR A 221 1.30 11.42 -4.83
C THR A 221 0.49 12.30 -3.89
N ASN A 222 0.71 13.62 -3.98
CA ASN A 222 -0.05 14.63 -3.26
C ASN A 222 -0.08 14.42 -1.72
N LEU A 223 1.09 14.10 -1.13
CA LEU A 223 1.22 13.97 0.32
C LEU A 223 0.95 15.32 1.01
N PRO A 224 0.12 15.36 2.07
CA PRO A 224 -0.04 16.53 2.91
C PRO A 224 1.27 16.96 3.57
N LYS A 225 1.34 18.20 4.03
CA LYS A 225 2.45 18.62 4.91
C LYS A 225 2.49 17.73 6.16
N GLY A 226 3.69 17.29 6.53
CA GLY A 226 3.84 16.41 7.68
C GLY A 226 5.19 15.72 7.73
N HIS A 227 5.32 14.87 8.72
CA HIS A 227 6.48 14.03 8.94
C HIS A 227 6.05 12.57 8.83
N TYR A 228 6.75 11.81 8.00
CA TYR A 228 6.43 10.45 7.63
C TYR A 228 7.67 9.57 7.70
N ILE A 229 7.49 8.26 7.92
CA ILE A 229 8.56 7.28 7.88
C ILE A 229 8.17 6.19 6.88
N LEU A 230 8.87 6.15 5.74
CA LEU A 230 8.72 5.05 4.79
C LEU A 230 9.47 3.84 5.33
N LYS A 231 8.77 2.74 5.51
CA LYS A 231 9.31 1.44 5.91
C LYS A 231 9.14 0.45 4.78
N VAL A 232 10.20 -0.27 4.46
CA VAL A 232 10.21 -1.32 3.43
C VAL A 232 10.74 -2.60 4.07
N ARG A 233 10.13 -3.73 3.74
CA ARG A 233 10.60 -5.07 4.11
C ARG A 233 10.46 -6.03 2.94
N SER A 234 11.20 -7.13 2.98
CA SER A 234 11.10 -8.16 1.96
C SER A 234 11.06 -9.57 2.55
N THR A 235 10.77 -10.54 1.71
CA THR A 235 11.07 -11.94 1.97
C THR A 235 12.55 -12.21 1.70
N ASN A 236 13.02 -13.41 2.09
CA ASN A 236 14.26 -14.00 1.58
C ASN A 236 13.98 -14.73 0.23
N SER A 237 15.02 -15.35 -0.35
CA SER A 237 14.92 -16.13 -1.60
C SER A 237 13.96 -17.32 -1.54
N ASP A 238 13.59 -17.79 -0.37
CA ASP A 238 12.60 -18.87 -0.19
C ASP A 238 11.16 -18.34 -0.07
N GLY A 239 10.94 -17.04 -0.26
CA GLY A 239 9.63 -16.40 -0.13
C GLY A 239 9.16 -16.21 1.33
N ILE A 240 10.04 -16.41 2.31
CA ILE A 240 9.73 -16.27 3.74
C ILE A 240 9.99 -14.84 4.19
N TRP A 241 8.98 -14.20 4.81
CA TRP A 241 9.12 -12.86 5.40
C TRP A 241 10.15 -12.87 6.53
N VAL A 242 11.16 -12.01 6.43
CA VAL A 242 12.24 -11.88 7.40
C VAL A 242 12.27 -10.48 8.03
N ASP A 243 12.95 -10.34 9.15
CA ASP A 243 13.06 -9.05 9.85
C ASP A 243 14.22 -8.22 9.28
N ASN A 244 14.00 -7.65 8.12
CA ASN A 244 14.97 -6.82 7.38
C ASN A 244 14.46 -5.42 7.08
N THR A 245 13.59 -4.88 7.93
CA THR A 245 12.96 -3.59 7.68
C THR A 245 13.97 -2.46 7.53
N ARG A 246 13.93 -1.74 6.39
CA ARG A 246 14.66 -0.51 6.12
C ARG A 246 13.71 0.68 6.19
N SER A 247 14.16 1.79 6.80
CA SER A 247 13.34 3.00 6.92
C SER A 247 14.07 4.25 6.44
N ILE A 248 13.29 5.23 5.97
CA ILE A 248 13.76 6.58 5.61
C ILE A 248 12.71 7.59 6.05
N ASP A 249 13.16 8.70 6.65
CA ASP A 249 12.31 9.78 7.12
C ASP A 249 11.99 10.74 5.97
N ILE A 250 10.72 11.10 5.81
CA ILE A 250 10.25 11.99 4.75
C ILE A 250 9.46 13.13 5.38
N THR A 251 9.94 14.35 5.21
CA THR A 251 9.28 15.55 5.70
C THR A 251 8.77 16.38 4.53
N VAL A 252 7.46 16.62 4.48
CA VAL A 252 6.83 17.52 3.48
C VAL A 252 6.60 18.88 4.14
N LEU A 253 7.25 19.90 3.58
CA LEU A 253 7.15 21.26 4.09
C LEU A 253 5.78 21.88 3.79
N PRO A 254 5.26 22.76 4.67
CA PRO A 254 4.03 23.50 4.42
C PRO A 254 4.18 24.46 3.25
N SER A 255 3.06 24.79 2.59
CA SER A 255 3.01 25.89 1.62
C SER A 255 3.30 27.23 2.32
N PHE A 256 3.81 28.22 1.57
CA PHE A 256 4.02 29.58 2.09
C PHE A 256 2.77 30.13 2.80
N TRP A 257 1.58 29.87 2.23
CA TRP A 257 0.29 30.34 2.76
C TRP A 257 -0.16 29.64 4.04
N GLU A 258 0.49 28.54 4.43
CA GLU A 258 0.21 27.76 5.64
C GLU A 258 1.25 27.96 6.75
N THR A 259 2.15 28.93 6.56
CA THR A 259 3.16 29.27 7.57
C THR A 259 2.59 30.19 8.65
N PRO A 260 3.15 30.22 9.89
CA PRO A 260 2.72 31.13 10.93
C PRO A 260 2.75 32.61 10.50
N TRP A 261 3.70 32.98 9.63
CA TRP A 261 3.82 34.33 9.08
C TRP A 261 2.65 34.70 8.14
N ALA A 262 2.17 33.74 7.35
CA ALA A 262 1.01 33.96 6.48
C ALA A 262 -0.25 34.20 7.33
N TYR A 263 -0.44 33.44 8.42
CA TYR A 263 -1.56 33.68 9.34
C TYR A 263 -1.51 35.05 10.01
N LEU A 264 -0.31 35.53 10.38
CA LEU A 264 -0.12 36.87 10.91
C LEU A 264 -0.50 37.93 9.88
N LEU A 265 -0.11 37.73 8.62
CA LEU A 265 -0.47 38.62 7.51
C LEU A 265 -1.98 38.65 7.26
N TYR A 266 -2.66 37.49 7.32
CA TYR A 266 -4.11 37.41 7.19
C TYR A 266 -4.83 38.15 8.31
N THR A 267 -4.39 37.99 9.57
CA THR A 267 -5.00 38.69 10.71
C THR A 267 -4.82 40.20 10.58
N LEU A 268 -3.65 40.65 10.14
CA LEU A 268 -3.40 42.08 9.88
C LEU A 268 -4.35 42.61 8.78
N LEU A 269 -4.48 41.91 7.68
CA LEU A 269 -5.30 42.29 6.54
C LEU A 269 -6.79 42.37 6.92
N ILE A 270 -7.29 41.39 7.67
CA ILE A 270 -8.65 41.40 8.22
C ILE A 270 -8.84 42.59 9.16
N SER A 271 -7.88 42.89 10.02
CA SER A 271 -7.95 44.04 10.93
C SER A 271 -8.04 45.36 10.19
N VAL A 272 -7.28 45.54 9.11
CA VAL A 272 -7.35 46.73 8.25
C VAL A 272 -8.71 46.85 7.58
N ILE A 273 -9.27 45.76 7.09
CA ILE A 273 -10.60 45.77 6.48
C ILE A 273 -11.68 46.19 7.51
N ILE A 274 -11.62 45.62 8.71
CA ILE A 274 -12.55 45.98 9.80
C ILE A 274 -12.39 47.44 10.16
N PHE A 275 -11.16 47.97 10.23
CA PHE A 275 -10.92 49.39 10.53
C PHE A 275 -11.52 50.32 9.46
N ILE A 276 -11.28 49.99 8.17
CA ILE A 276 -11.80 50.80 7.05
C ILE A 276 -13.35 50.77 7.06
N THR A 277 -13.96 49.60 7.23
CA THR A 277 -15.44 49.49 7.27
C THR A 277 -16.02 50.24 8.45
N SER A 278 -15.41 50.14 9.64
CA SER A 278 -15.81 50.89 10.82
C SER A 278 -15.70 52.41 10.61
N TYR A 279 -14.61 52.87 9.99
CA TYR A 279 -14.41 54.27 9.64
C TYR A 279 -15.47 54.79 8.66
N ILE A 280 -15.78 54.01 7.60
CA ILE A 280 -16.82 54.37 6.65
C ILE A 280 -18.20 54.49 7.35
N LEU A 281 -18.57 53.51 8.16
CA LEU A 281 -19.80 53.55 8.97
C LEU A 281 -19.89 54.75 9.88
N PHE A 282 -18.76 55.08 10.56
CA PHE A 282 -18.68 56.27 11.39
C PHE A 282 -18.90 57.57 10.62
N VAL A 283 -18.26 57.68 9.43
CA VAL A 283 -18.46 58.84 8.56
C VAL A 283 -19.94 58.98 8.09
N ILE A 284 -20.53 57.85 7.65
CA ILE A 284 -21.96 57.82 7.26
C ILE A 284 -22.86 58.23 8.44
N TYR A 285 -22.60 57.73 9.65
CA TYR A 285 -23.35 58.09 10.85
C TYR A 285 -23.22 59.59 11.15
N ARG A 286 -22.02 60.16 11.08
CA ARG A 286 -21.80 61.59 11.25
C ARG A 286 -22.54 62.46 10.24
N LEU A 287 -22.50 62.03 8.95
CA LEU A 287 -23.21 62.74 7.89
C LEU A 287 -24.76 62.70 8.08
N LYS A 288 -25.30 61.56 8.42
CA LYS A 288 -26.72 61.42 8.74
C LYS A 288 -27.15 62.30 9.91
N HIS A 289 -26.37 62.34 10.98
CA HIS A 289 -26.64 63.16 12.14
C HIS A 289 -26.59 64.64 11.80
N LYS A 290 -25.65 65.09 10.94
CA LYS A 290 -25.54 66.46 10.49
C LYS A 290 -26.75 66.89 9.66
N VAL A 291 -27.19 66.04 8.71
CA VAL A 291 -28.39 66.26 7.89
C VAL A 291 -29.66 66.32 8.77
N SER A 292 -29.81 65.48 9.76
CA SER A 292 -30.93 65.48 10.67
C SER A 292 -31.01 66.80 11.46
N ILE A 293 -29.89 67.33 11.96
CA ILE A 293 -29.83 68.60 12.66
C ILE A 293 -30.21 69.76 11.72
N GLU A 294 -29.70 69.81 10.50
CA GLU A 294 -30.01 70.79 9.51
C GLU A 294 -31.51 70.80 9.14
N GLN A 295 -32.13 69.64 9.02
CA GLN A 295 -33.57 69.48 8.82
C GLN A 295 -34.38 70.03 10.00
N GLU A 296 -34.01 69.72 11.21
CA GLU A 296 -34.65 70.17 12.43
C GLU A 296 -34.62 71.72 12.55
N ILE A 297 -33.45 72.32 12.23
CA ILE A 297 -33.28 73.80 12.21
C ILE A 297 -34.16 74.41 11.10
N SER A 298 -34.21 73.77 9.91
CA SER A 298 -35.06 74.23 8.82
C SER A 298 -36.53 74.17 9.17
N ASP A 299 -37.00 73.14 9.81
CA ASP A 299 -38.40 73.00 10.28
C ASP A 299 -38.75 74.01 11.36
N ILE A 300 -37.84 74.31 12.26
CA ILE A 300 -37.99 75.38 13.28
C ILE A 300 -38.13 76.76 12.59
N LYS A 301 -37.27 77.05 11.59
CA LYS A 301 -37.35 78.30 10.82
C LYS A 301 -38.68 78.43 10.07
N LEU A 302 -39.19 77.38 9.44
CA LEU A 302 -40.46 77.38 8.77
C LEU A 302 -41.58 77.56 9.75
N ARG A 303 -41.60 76.94 10.90
CA ARG A 303 -42.66 77.23 11.93
C ARG A 303 -42.58 78.61 12.44
N PHE A 304 -41.44 79.24 12.66
CA PHE A 304 -41.31 80.66 13.00
C PHE A 304 -41.89 81.59 11.94
N LEU A 305 -41.62 81.34 10.65
CA LEU A 305 -42.16 82.08 9.54
C LEU A 305 -43.69 81.94 9.44
N GLN A 306 -44.23 80.76 9.66
CA GLN A 306 -45.68 80.56 9.71
C GLN A 306 -46.37 81.36 10.87
N ILE A 307 -45.79 81.32 12.05
CA ILE A 307 -46.28 82.07 13.22
C ILE A 307 -46.25 83.58 12.92
N TYR A 308 -45.12 84.05 12.31
CA TYR A 308 -44.98 85.47 11.95
C TYR A 308 -46.01 85.93 10.91
N LEU A 309 -46.22 85.13 9.88
CA LEU A 309 -47.22 85.41 8.85
C LEU A 309 -48.66 85.37 9.42
N THR A 310 -48.99 84.46 10.28
CA THR A 310 -50.29 84.30 10.92
C THR A 310 -50.57 85.55 11.83
N ASN A 311 -49.56 85.96 12.60
CA ASN A 311 -49.69 87.18 13.44
C ASN A 311 -49.74 88.45 12.60
N PHE A 312 -49.03 88.52 11.46
CA PHE A 312 -49.13 89.67 10.55
C PHE A 312 -50.48 89.81 9.85
N VAL A 313 -51.08 88.68 9.46
CA VAL A 313 -52.47 88.69 8.90
C VAL A 313 -53.48 89.04 9.96
N LEU A 314 -53.34 88.67 11.24
CA LEU A 314 -54.20 89.02 12.34
C LEU A 314 -54.16 90.53 12.71
N HIS A 315 -53.08 91.23 12.40
CA HIS A 315 -52.92 92.67 12.67
C HIS A 315 -53.40 93.57 11.51
N LEU A 316 -53.76 92.99 10.38
CA LEU A 316 -54.30 93.69 9.18
C LEU A 316 -55.83 93.65 9.10
N HIS A 317 -56.53 93.13 10.07
CA HIS A 317 -57.97 93.20 10.29
C HIS A 317 -58.26 93.93 11.60
#